data_cfbb1fd346f366aebb6bf50853c4e05d
#
_entry.id   cfbb1fd346f366aebb6bf50853c4e05d
#
_cell.length_a   1.000
_cell.length_b   1.000
_cell.length_c   1.000
_cell.angle_alpha   90.00
_cell.angle_beta   90.00
_cell.angle_gamma   90.00
#
_symmetry.space_group_name_H-M   'P 1'
#
loop_
_entity.id
_entity.type
_entity.pdbx_description
1 polymer ?
#
loop_
_entity_poly.entity_id
_entity_poly.type
_entity_poly.pdbx_seq_one_letter_code
_entity_poly.pdbx_strand_id
1 'polypeptide(L)'
;MRTLVVTGGIGSGKSAVCAILAGRGIPVYDADARTKALYDSDPTLLPAVEQALGLTLRDADGRLDRKALGSAVFGDAGRLARLEAVVHPAVYRDFEAWRDHCPASAPFVVMESAIFLQKPLFRPLADKVLLVDAPASLRLERAVARGGLSREEVLRRMEAQRAGFEGADAVLVNDGDLGVLESRLDAVLETIWKTDKTMNDMKTDLSKILTVAGHHGLFEYVAQARNGIIAESLATRKRTALDAHSRVNTLADISIFTSEGELKLKEVFLALKEALGDAAAPTSKSAPEALKALFAQAVPDYDEDRFYVSHMKKVIDWYNELVQYASLDFVEEEEPAGEAEADV
;
A
#
# COMPACT_ATOMS: atom_id res chain seq x y z
N MET A 1 -11.20 3.64 -5.01
CA MET A 1 -11.09 2.54 -6.01
C MET A 1 -9.75 1.86 -5.83
N ARG A 2 -9.70 0.51 -5.73
CA ARG A 2 -8.45 -0.25 -5.52
C ARG A 2 -7.54 -0.19 -6.75
N THR A 3 -6.23 -0.17 -6.51
CA THR A 3 -5.21 -0.08 -7.56
C THR A 3 -4.27 -1.29 -7.51
N LEU A 4 -4.23 -2.06 -8.60
CA LEU A 4 -3.21 -3.08 -8.84
C LEU A 4 -2.08 -2.47 -9.66
N VAL A 5 -0.88 -2.44 -9.14
CA VAL A 5 0.29 -2.08 -9.94
C VAL A 5 0.88 -3.32 -10.60
N VAL A 6 1.05 -3.28 -11.90
CA VAL A 6 1.75 -4.30 -12.68
C VAL A 6 3.15 -3.79 -13.01
N THR A 7 4.15 -4.40 -12.42
CA THR A 7 5.57 -4.05 -12.60
C THR A 7 6.40 -5.23 -13.09
N GLY A 8 7.65 -4.99 -13.43
CA GLY A 8 8.57 -6.03 -13.87
C GLY A 8 9.61 -5.51 -14.86
N GLY A 9 10.66 -6.27 -15.10
CA GLY A 9 11.77 -5.87 -15.96
C GLY A 9 11.41 -5.82 -17.45
N ILE A 10 12.34 -5.30 -18.24
CA ILE A 10 12.23 -5.29 -19.71
C ILE A 10 12.07 -6.75 -20.22
N GLY A 11 11.13 -6.97 -21.14
CA GLY A 11 10.86 -8.29 -21.72
C GLY A 11 10.09 -9.28 -20.83
N SER A 12 9.68 -8.89 -19.61
CA SER A 12 8.94 -9.79 -18.70
C SER A 12 7.51 -10.09 -19.17
N GLY A 13 6.88 -9.19 -19.95
CA GLY A 13 5.52 -9.36 -20.47
C GLY A 13 4.45 -8.58 -19.71
N LYS A 14 4.80 -7.54 -18.96
CA LYS A 14 3.85 -6.62 -18.31
C LYS A 14 2.71 -6.19 -19.21
N SER A 15 3.05 -5.70 -20.42
CA SER A 15 2.05 -5.21 -21.38
C SER A 15 1.11 -6.31 -21.86
N ALA A 16 1.54 -7.59 -21.89
CA ALA A 16 0.65 -8.72 -22.20
C ALA A 16 -0.36 -8.93 -21.06
N VAL A 17 0.08 -8.89 -19.82
CA VAL A 17 -0.78 -8.95 -18.63
C VAL A 17 -1.78 -7.79 -18.62
N CYS A 18 -1.31 -6.58 -18.87
CA CYS A 18 -2.16 -5.38 -18.96
C CYS A 18 -3.18 -5.47 -20.12
N ALA A 19 -2.79 -6.04 -21.26
CA ALA A 19 -3.71 -6.26 -22.39
C ALA A 19 -4.80 -7.29 -22.04
N ILE A 20 -4.47 -8.38 -21.35
CA ILE A 20 -5.45 -9.36 -20.85
C ILE A 20 -6.45 -8.66 -19.91
N LEU A 21 -5.97 -7.88 -18.95
CA LEU A 21 -6.82 -7.17 -17.99
C LEU A 21 -7.70 -6.13 -18.68
N ALA A 22 -7.17 -5.36 -19.63
CA ALA A 22 -7.93 -4.42 -20.44
C ALA A 22 -9.01 -5.12 -21.28
N GLY A 23 -8.71 -6.28 -21.88
CA GLY A 23 -9.69 -7.12 -22.59
C GLY A 23 -10.83 -7.63 -21.71
N ARG A 24 -10.65 -7.67 -20.40
CA ARG A 24 -11.67 -8.01 -19.39
C ARG A 24 -12.43 -6.78 -18.87
N GLY A 25 -12.21 -5.61 -19.46
CA GLY A 25 -12.86 -4.35 -19.07
C GLY A 25 -12.25 -3.67 -17.84
N ILE A 26 -11.08 -4.10 -17.39
CA ILE A 26 -10.36 -3.43 -16.31
C ILE A 26 -9.63 -2.20 -16.87
N PRO A 27 -9.83 -0.99 -16.30
CA PRO A 27 -9.10 0.20 -16.75
C PRO A 27 -7.60 0.07 -16.49
N VAL A 28 -6.79 0.40 -17.50
CA VAL A 28 -5.32 0.32 -17.43
C VAL A 28 -4.71 1.68 -17.71
N TYR A 29 -3.84 2.12 -16.81
CA TYR A 29 -3.02 3.31 -16.92
C TYR A 29 -1.58 2.90 -17.27
N ASP A 30 -1.14 3.16 -18.48
CA ASP A 30 0.26 2.97 -18.89
C ASP A 30 1.05 4.22 -18.50
N ALA A 31 1.86 4.12 -17.43
CA ALA A 31 2.62 5.26 -16.90
C ALA A 31 3.64 5.80 -17.89
N ASP A 32 4.25 4.95 -18.72
CA ASP A 32 5.24 5.38 -19.73
C ASP A 32 4.57 6.14 -20.87
N ALA A 33 3.42 5.66 -21.37
CA ALA A 33 2.66 6.33 -22.42
C ALA A 33 2.06 7.65 -21.90
N ARG A 34 1.50 7.65 -20.69
CA ARG A 34 0.93 8.86 -20.07
C ARG A 34 1.99 9.92 -19.78
N THR A 35 3.16 9.52 -19.27
CA THR A 35 4.29 10.46 -19.10
C THR A 35 4.65 11.15 -20.40
N LYS A 36 4.64 10.43 -21.53
CA LYS A 36 4.90 11.03 -22.85
C LYS A 36 3.79 11.98 -23.28
N ALA A 37 2.52 11.63 -22.99
CA ALA A 37 1.38 12.48 -23.33
C ALA A 37 1.30 13.75 -22.47
N LEU A 38 1.76 13.71 -21.23
CA LEU A 38 1.76 14.84 -20.31
C LEU A 38 2.58 16.02 -20.85
N TYR A 39 3.69 15.77 -21.56
CA TYR A 39 4.45 16.86 -22.18
C TYR A 39 3.67 17.62 -23.26
N ASP A 40 2.64 17.00 -23.85
CA ASP A 40 1.78 17.62 -24.84
C ASP A 40 0.49 18.19 -24.23
N SER A 41 0.00 17.61 -23.12
CA SER A 41 -1.28 17.97 -22.50
C SER A 41 -1.16 18.90 -21.27
N ASP A 42 -0.02 18.88 -20.56
CA ASP A 42 0.26 19.78 -19.44
C ASP A 42 1.22 20.91 -19.87
N PRO A 43 0.70 22.13 -20.12
CA PRO A 43 1.53 23.24 -20.60
C PRO A 43 2.59 23.70 -19.58
N THR A 44 2.49 23.27 -18.32
CA THR A 44 3.42 23.65 -17.24
C THR A 44 4.60 22.69 -17.12
N LEU A 45 4.46 21.44 -17.59
CA LEU A 45 5.46 20.39 -17.38
C LEU A 45 6.77 20.67 -18.09
N LEU A 46 6.73 20.98 -19.40
CA LEU A 46 7.94 21.23 -20.19
C LEU A 46 8.73 22.45 -19.67
N PRO A 47 8.11 23.63 -19.40
CA PRO A 47 8.81 24.75 -18.79
C PRO A 47 9.46 24.42 -17.45
N ALA A 48 8.78 23.65 -16.59
CA ALA A 48 9.32 23.24 -15.29
C ALA A 48 10.54 22.32 -15.43
N VAL A 49 10.52 21.42 -16.43
CA VAL A 49 11.66 20.53 -16.74
C VAL A 49 12.84 21.35 -17.29
N GLU A 50 12.58 22.29 -18.21
CA GLU A 50 13.60 23.20 -18.75
C GLU A 50 14.26 24.01 -17.64
N GLN A 51 13.48 24.55 -16.72
CA GLN A 51 13.98 25.28 -15.55
C GLN A 51 14.83 24.40 -14.65
N ALA A 52 14.36 23.19 -14.33
CA ALA A 52 15.06 22.26 -13.41
C ALA A 52 16.40 21.77 -13.98
N LEU A 53 16.49 21.63 -15.32
CA LEU A 53 17.70 21.20 -16.01
C LEU A 53 18.61 22.35 -16.43
N GLY A 54 18.09 23.60 -16.50
CA GLY A 54 18.79 24.75 -17.01
C GLY A 54 19.07 24.66 -18.53
N LEU A 55 18.14 24.04 -19.27
CA LEU A 55 18.30 23.75 -20.71
C LEU A 55 17.04 24.13 -21.48
N THR A 56 17.20 24.48 -22.76
CA THR A 56 16.07 24.57 -23.69
C THR A 56 15.92 23.22 -24.39
N LEU A 57 14.72 22.63 -24.28
CA LEU A 57 14.42 21.28 -24.75
C LEU A 57 13.28 21.27 -25.77
N ARG A 58 13.17 22.32 -26.58
CA ARG A 58 12.11 22.48 -27.59
C ARG A 58 12.63 22.22 -28.98
N ASP A 59 11.82 21.49 -29.77
CA ASP A 59 12.01 21.40 -31.22
C ASP A 59 11.53 22.68 -31.95
N ALA A 60 11.56 22.66 -33.27
CA ALA A 60 11.14 23.79 -34.10
C ALA A 60 9.64 24.16 -33.95
N ASP A 61 8.80 23.20 -33.52
CA ASP A 61 7.36 23.37 -33.30
C ASP A 61 7.04 23.76 -31.84
N GLY A 62 8.06 23.97 -30.99
CA GLY A 62 7.91 24.32 -29.59
C GLY A 62 7.56 23.15 -28.68
N ARG A 63 7.57 21.91 -29.18
CA ARG A 63 7.32 20.68 -28.44
C ARG A 63 8.61 20.11 -27.83
N LEU A 64 8.47 19.15 -26.90
CA LEU A 64 9.65 18.51 -26.34
C LEU A 64 10.49 17.77 -27.36
N ASP A 65 11.76 18.19 -27.50
CA ASP A 65 12.79 17.40 -28.19
C ASP A 65 13.23 16.24 -27.28
N ARG A 66 12.60 15.07 -27.48
CA ARG A 66 12.86 13.85 -26.70
C ARG A 66 14.30 13.35 -26.83
N LYS A 67 14.94 13.60 -27.98
CA LYS A 67 16.34 13.22 -28.22
C LYS A 67 17.29 14.12 -27.43
N ALA A 68 17.04 15.43 -27.43
CA ALA A 68 17.81 16.39 -26.62
C ALA A 68 17.65 16.06 -25.11
N LEU A 69 16.42 15.84 -24.63
CA LEU A 69 16.19 15.43 -23.24
C LEU A 69 16.93 14.14 -22.89
N GLY A 70 16.78 13.09 -23.69
CA GLY A 70 17.47 11.82 -23.49
C GLY A 70 18.98 12.00 -23.42
N SER A 71 19.57 12.76 -24.33
CA SER A 71 21.01 13.06 -24.34
C SER A 71 21.46 13.88 -23.14
N ALA A 72 20.62 14.80 -22.66
CA ALA A 72 20.93 15.66 -21.51
C ALA A 72 20.99 14.87 -20.18
N VAL A 73 20.17 13.83 -20.01
CA VAL A 73 20.11 13.05 -18.78
C VAL A 73 20.91 11.75 -18.85
N PHE A 74 21.29 11.32 -20.05
CA PHE A 74 22.05 10.08 -20.23
C PHE A 74 23.45 10.22 -19.60
N GLY A 75 23.73 9.34 -18.63
CA GLY A 75 25.01 9.33 -17.92
C GLY A 75 25.18 10.41 -16.84
N ASP A 76 24.16 11.25 -16.60
CA ASP A 76 24.16 12.28 -15.54
C ASP A 76 23.06 11.98 -14.52
N ALA A 77 23.42 11.28 -13.43
CA ALA A 77 22.49 10.93 -12.37
C ALA A 77 21.87 12.16 -11.66
N GLY A 78 22.61 13.28 -11.59
CA GLY A 78 22.11 14.52 -11.00
C GLY A 78 21.03 15.18 -11.86
N ARG A 79 21.22 15.21 -13.17
CA ARG A 79 20.18 15.70 -14.11
C ARG A 79 18.98 14.77 -14.14
N LEU A 80 19.20 13.46 -14.15
CA LEU A 80 18.11 12.50 -14.08
C LEU A 80 17.27 12.69 -12.80
N ALA A 81 17.90 12.86 -11.65
CA ALA A 81 17.19 13.10 -10.39
C ALA A 81 16.37 14.40 -10.42
N ARG A 82 16.91 15.49 -11.01
CA ARG A 82 16.15 16.75 -11.18
C ARG A 82 14.95 16.59 -12.13
N LEU A 83 15.14 15.87 -13.24
CA LEU A 83 14.04 15.54 -14.15
C LEU A 83 12.94 14.76 -13.43
N GLU A 84 13.31 13.70 -12.73
CA GLU A 84 12.38 12.84 -11.99
C GLU A 84 11.63 13.61 -10.89
N ALA A 85 12.28 14.54 -10.20
CA ALA A 85 11.66 15.38 -9.19
C ALA A 85 10.54 16.28 -9.73
N VAL A 86 10.55 16.60 -11.03
CA VAL A 86 9.49 17.35 -11.70
C VAL A 86 8.43 16.43 -12.31
N VAL A 87 8.88 15.40 -13.02
CA VAL A 87 7.99 14.52 -13.81
C VAL A 87 7.17 13.57 -12.93
N HIS A 88 7.77 12.98 -11.90
CA HIS A 88 7.07 12.00 -11.08
C HIS A 88 5.85 12.57 -10.33
N PRO A 89 5.91 13.77 -9.72
CA PRO A 89 4.71 14.38 -9.14
C PRO A 89 3.61 14.70 -10.17
N ALA A 90 3.98 15.03 -11.42
CA ALA A 90 3.00 15.25 -12.48
C ALA A 90 2.29 13.95 -12.86
N VAL A 91 3.04 12.85 -13.00
CA VAL A 91 2.47 11.52 -13.28
C VAL A 91 1.60 11.04 -12.11
N TYR A 92 2.02 11.32 -10.87
CA TYR A 92 1.23 10.99 -9.68
C TYR A 92 -0.15 11.63 -9.72
N ARG A 93 -0.20 12.96 -9.92
CA ARG A 93 -1.47 13.71 -10.02
C ARG A 93 -2.32 13.29 -11.22
N ASP A 94 -1.70 13.02 -12.37
CA ASP A 94 -2.42 12.55 -13.55
C ASP A 94 -3.05 11.18 -13.33
N PHE A 95 -2.36 10.27 -12.64
CA PHE A 95 -2.93 8.97 -12.27
C PHE A 95 -4.11 9.12 -11.33
N GLU A 96 -4.02 9.94 -10.28
CA GLU A 96 -5.14 10.16 -9.35
C GLU A 96 -6.35 10.73 -10.08
N ALA A 97 -6.16 11.78 -10.88
CA ALA A 97 -7.23 12.36 -11.67
C ALA A 97 -7.84 11.36 -12.66
N TRP A 98 -7.03 10.54 -13.32
CA TRP A 98 -7.50 9.49 -14.21
C TRP A 98 -8.30 8.42 -13.46
N ARG A 99 -7.80 7.95 -12.32
CA ARG A 99 -8.46 6.93 -11.49
C ARG A 99 -9.83 7.39 -11.00
N ASP A 100 -9.95 8.66 -10.62
CA ASP A 100 -11.21 9.24 -10.15
C ASP A 100 -12.29 9.32 -11.25
N HIS A 101 -11.87 9.30 -12.52
CA HIS A 101 -12.77 9.27 -13.67
C HIS A 101 -13.08 7.84 -14.17
N CYS A 102 -12.47 6.81 -13.60
CA CYS A 102 -12.77 5.43 -13.96
C CYS A 102 -14.16 4.99 -13.48
N PRO A 103 -14.82 4.07 -14.20
CA PRO A 103 -16.15 3.58 -13.82
C PRO A 103 -16.14 2.97 -12.40
N ALA A 104 -17.06 3.39 -11.55
CA ALA A 104 -17.21 2.85 -10.19
C ALA A 104 -17.53 1.33 -10.18
N SER A 105 -18.03 0.79 -11.29
CA SER A 105 -18.29 -0.64 -11.48
C SER A 105 -17.02 -1.47 -11.69
N ALA A 106 -15.87 -0.85 -11.99
CA ALA A 106 -14.62 -1.58 -12.14
C ALA A 106 -14.17 -2.12 -10.76
N PRO A 107 -13.84 -3.42 -10.65
CA PRO A 107 -13.43 -4.01 -9.36
C PRO A 107 -12.12 -3.42 -8.83
N PHE A 108 -11.24 -2.98 -9.72
CA PHE A 108 -10.00 -2.27 -9.48
C PHE A 108 -9.51 -1.60 -10.77
N VAL A 109 -8.49 -0.76 -10.66
CA VAL A 109 -7.76 -0.22 -11.81
C VAL A 109 -6.34 -0.75 -11.82
N VAL A 110 -5.69 -0.71 -12.99
CA VAL A 110 -4.30 -1.15 -13.16
C VAL A 110 -3.41 0.02 -13.50
N MET A 111 -2.24 0.10 -12.86
CA MET A 111 -1.13 0.97 -13.24
C MET A 111 0.03 0.11 -13.75
N GLU A 112 0.37 0.21 -15.05
CA GLU A 112 1.60 -0.38 -15.60
C GLU A 112 2.76 0.56 -15.37
N SER A 113 3.80 0.10 -14.63
CA SER A 113 5.02 0.88 -14.41
C SER A 113 6.22 -0.03 -14.19
N ALA A 114 7.29 0.15 -14.98
CA ALA A 114 8.51 -0.63 -14.84
C ALA A 114 9.37 -0.21 -13.63
N ILE A 115 9.18 1.02 -13.14
CA ILE A 115 10.03 1.63 -12.08
C ILE A 115 9.31 1.77 -10.75
N PHE A 116 8.08 1.28 -10.61
CA PHE A 116 7.22 1.54 -9.46
C PHE A 116 7.89 1.21 -8.12
N LEU A 117 8.44 0.01 -7.98
CA LEU A 117 9.07 -0.44 -6.73
C LEU A 117 10.38 0.31 -6.40
N GLN A 118 10.99 0.98 -7.39
CA GLN A 118 12.22 1.76 -7.23
C GLN A 118 11.93 3.21 -6.81
N LYS A 119 10.66 3.63 -6.80
CA LYS A 119 10.25 5.02 -6.56
C LYS A 119 9.25 5.11 -5.41
N PRO A 120 9.72 5.35 -4.17
CA PRO A 120 8.87 5.39 -2.97
C PRO A 120 7.69 6.36 -3.07
N LEU A 121 7.82 7.44 -3.86
CA LEU A 121 6.76 8.41 -4.10
C LEU A 121 5.45 7.76 -4.56
N PHE A 122 5.54 6.71 -5.39
CA PHE A 122 4.36 6.05 -5.96
C PHE A 122 3.73 5.00 -5.05
N ARG A 123 4.43 4.56 -3.98
CA ARG A 123 3.93 3.47 -3.11
C ARG A 123 2.52 3.70 -2.57
N PRO A 124 2.11 4.93 -2.17
CA PRO A 124 0.75 5.18 -1.68
C PRO A 124 -0.36 4.99 -2.74
N LEU A 125 -0.02 4.93 -4.03
CA LEU A 125 -0.99 4.72 -5.10
C LEU A 125 -1.45 3.27 -5.22
N ALA A 126 -0.67 2.30 -4.70
CA ALA A 126 -0.91 0.88 -4.88
C ALA A 126 -1.53 0.23 -3.65
N ASP A 127 -2.65 -0.45 -3.82
CA ASP A 127 -3.15 -1.41 -2.84
C ASP A 127 -2.38 -2.73 -2.93
N LYS A 128 -2.11 -3.18 -4.16
CA LYS A 128 -1.33 -4.41 -4.44
C LYS A 128 -0.34 -4.19 -5.57
N VAL A 129 0.78 -4.89 -5.51
CA VAL A 129 1.83 -4.87 -6.55
C VAL A 129 2.07 -6.28 -7.08
N LEU A 130 1.83 -6.47 -8.37
CA LEU A 130 2.09 -7.69 -9.11
C LEU A 130 3.39 -7.56 -9.90
N LEU A 131 4.40 -8.33 -9.54
CA LEU A 131 5.62 -8.46 -10.32
C LEU A 131 5.44 -9.50 -11.43
N VAL A 132 5.53 -9.07 -12.67
CA VAL A 132 5.62 -9.98 -13.82
C VAL A 132 7.09 -10.28 -14.08
N ASP A 133 7.47 -11.56 -13.99
CA ASP A 133 8.83 -12.02 -14.24
C ASP A 133 8.88 -13.12 -15.31
N ALA A 134 10.03 -13.31 -15.92
CA ALA A 134 10.31 -14.35 -16.86
C ALA A 134 11.82 -14.69 -16.86
N PRO A 135 12.22 -15.89 -17.27
CA PRO A 135 13.63 -16.25 -17.41
C PRO A 135 14.43 -15.23 -18.21
N ALA A 136 15.64 -14.91 -17.76
CA ALA A 136 16.46 -13.85 -18.35
C ALA A 136 16.70 -14.04 -19.87
N SER A 137 16.89 -15.28 -20.33
CA SER A 137 17.03 -15.61 -21.75
C SER A 137 15.78 -15.22 -22.55
N LEU A 138 14.60 -15.55 -22.04
CA LEU A 138 13.33 -15.27 -22.68
C LEU A 138 13.01 -13.76 -22.68
N ARG A 139 13.34 -13.07 -21.59
CA ARG A 139 13.22 -11.61 -21.51
C ARG A 139 14.09 -10.91 -22.55
N LEU A 140 15.34 -11.36 -22.70
CA LEU A 140 16.28 -10.84 -23.68
C LEU A 140 15.77 -11.07 -25.10
N GLU A 141 15.35 -12.29 -25.41
CA GLU A 141 14.80 -12.65 -26.73
C GLU A 141 13.57 -11.80 -27.08
N ARG A 142 12.60 -11.71 -26.18
CA ARG A 142 11.39 -10.89 -26.36
C ARG A 142 11.69 -9.40 -26.54
N ALA A 143 12.64 -8.85 -25.77
CA ALA A 143 13.01 -7.44 -25.86
C ALA A 143 13.73 -7.11 -27.15
N VAL A 144 14.60 -8.00 -27.65
CA VAL A 144 15.28 -7.83 -28.95
C VAL A 144 14.29 -7.99 -30.11
N ALA A 145 13.42 -9.02 -30.05
CA ALA A 145 12.40 -9.27 -31.09
C ALA A 145 11.40 -8.11 -31.25
N ARG A 146 11.12 -7.35 -30.18
CA ARG A 146 10.26 -6.16 -30.24
C ARG A 146 10.88 -5.04 -31.08
N GLY A 147 12.19 -5.04 -31.29
CA GLY A 147 12.93 -4.02 -32.02
C GLY A 147 13.17 -2.72 -31.23
N GLY A 148 13.89 -1.79 -31.85
CA GLY A 148 14.17 -0.47 -31.29
C GLY A 148 15.37 -0.39 -30.35
N LEU A 149 15.91 -1.54 -29.88
CA LEU A 149 17.11 -1.62 -29.04
C LEU A 149 18.06 -2.69 -29.55
N SER A 150 19.35 -2.45 -29.48
CA SER A 150 20.35 -3.48 -29.71
C SER A 150 20.38 -4.50 -28.55
N ARG A 151 20.94 -5.67 -28.80
CA ARG A 151 21.09 -6.72 -27.77
C ARG A 151 21.90 -6.20 -26.57
N GLU A 152 22.94 -5.43 -26.81
CA GLU A 152 23.78 -4.83 -25.77
C GLU A 152 23.02 -3.81 -24.93
N GLU A 153 22.15 -3.02 -25.56
CA GLU A 153 21.30 -2.06 -24.84
C GLU A 153 20.27 -2.74 -23.98
N VAL A 154 19.67 -3.84 -24.46
CA VAL A 154 18.74 -4.65 -23.66
C VAL A 154 19.45 -5.25 -22.46
N LEU A 155 20.65 -5.83 -22.64
CA LEU A 155 21.42 -6.41 -21.53
C LEU A 155 21.79 -5.35 -20.48
N ARG A 156 22.22 -4.15 -20.89
CA ARG A 156 22.50 -3.04 -19.96
C ARG A 156 21.26 -2.63 -19.15
N ARG A 157 20.09 -2.58 -19.79
CA ARG A 157 18.82 -2.27 -19.09
C ARG A 157 18.41 -3.39 -18.14
N MET A 158 18.60 -4.65 -18.53
CA MET A 158 18.33 -5.78 -17.64
C MET A 158 19.22 -5.75 -16.40
N GLU A 159 20.50 -5.43 -16.55
CA GLU A 159 21.43 -5.30 -15.42
C GLU A 159 21.05 -4.14 -14.50
N ALA A 160 20.70 -2.98 -15.05
CA ALA A 160 20.25 -1.82 -14.28
C ALA A 160 18.95 -2.10 -13.49
N GLN A 161 18.13 -3.05 -13.95
CA GLN A 161 16.87 -3.45 -13.31
C GLN A 161 17.02 -4.66 -12.37
N ARG A 162 18.22 -5.21 -12.20
CA ARG A 162 18.44 -6.44 -11.43
C ARG A 162 18.14 -6.30 -9.95
N ALA A 163 18.37 -5.14 -9.39
CA ALA A 163 17.97 -4.78 -8.02
C ALA A 163 16.69 -3.93 -8.07
N GLY A 164 15.70 -4.22 -7.21
CA GLY A 164 14.57 -3.32 -7.03
C GLY A 164 13.20 -3.88 -7.36
N PHE A 165 13.04 -5.19 -7.28
CA PHE A 165 11.71 -5.85 -7.33
C PHE A 165 11.27 -6.40 -5.98
N GLU A 166 11.94 -6.02 -4.91
CA GLU A 166 11.53 -6.34 -3.54
C GLU A 166 10.27 -5.55 -3.15
N GLY A 167 9.35 -6.20 -2.41
CA GLY A 167 8.13 -5.57 -1.94
C GLY A 167 6.92 -5.72 -2.88
N ALA A 168 6.97 -6.63 -3.84
CA ALA A 168 5.79 -7.08 -4.59
C ALA A 168 4.93 -8.00 -3.71
N ASP A 169 3.60 -7.86 -3.81
CA ASP A 169 2.65 -8.69 -3.07
C ASP A 169 2.50 -10.08 -3.70
N ALA A 170 2.72 -10.19 -5.02
CA ALA A 170 2.72 -11.45 -5.74
C ALA A 170 3.69 -11.41 -6.94
N VAL A 171 4.12 -12.60 -7.38
CA VAL A 171 4.95 -12.78 -8.58
C VAL A 171 4.21 -13.65 -9.58
N LEU A 172 4.08 -13.16 -10.82
CA LEU A 172 3.52 -13.87 -11.96
C LEU A 172 4.63 -14.27 -12.92
N VAL A 173 4.92 -15.55 -13.01
CA VAL A 173 5.95 -16.08 -13.93
C VAL A 173 5.36 -16.25 -15.32
N ASN A 174 5.93 -15.55 -16.31
CA ASN A 174 5.53 -15.55 -17.71
C ASN A 174 6.57 -16.29 -18.58
N ASP A 175 6.59 -17.61 -18.48
CA ASP A 175 7.51 -18.49 -19.21
C ASP A 175 6.80 -19.43 -20.18
N GLY A 176 5.49 -19.35 -20.30
CA GLY A 176 4.63 -20.13 -21.19
C GLY A 176 4.02 -19.32 -22.33
N ASP A 177 3.02 -19.93 -22.96
CA ASP A 177 2.16 -19.26 -23.93
C ASP A 177 1.11 -18.37 -23.27
N LEU A 178 0.26 -17.71 -24.09
CA LEU A 178 -0.75 -16.77 -23.61
C LEU A 178 -1.79 -17.46 -22.71
N GLY A 179 -2.22 -18.68 -23.03
CA GLY A 179 -3.23 -19.41 -22.24
C GLY A 179 -2.70 -19.79 -20.85
N VAL A 180 -1.42 -20.18 -20.76
CA VAL A 180 -0.74 -20.42 -19.48
C VAL A 180 -0.63 -19.13 -18.67
N LEU A 181 -0.30 -18.01 -19.33
CA LEU A 181 -0.21 -16.70 -18.67
C LEU A 181 -1.57 -16.28 -18.11
N GLU A 182 -2.65 -16.42 -18.87
CA GLU A 182 -4.02 -16.12 -18.44
C GLU A 182 -4.44 -16.95 -17.22
N SER A 183 -4.22 -18.27 -17.29
CA SER A 183 -4.58 -19.18 -16.21
C SER A 183 -3.81 -18.85 -14.90
N ARG A 184 -2.52 -18.53 -15.02
CA ARG A 184 -1.71 -18.12 -13.87
C ARG A 184 -2.13 -16.75 -13.32
N LEU A 185 -2.49 -15.82 -14.21
CA LEU A 185 -2.99 -14.49 -13.82
C LEU A 185 -4.27 -14.64 -12.99
N ASP A 186 -5.20 -15.51 -13.42
CA ASP A 186 -6.45 -15.76 -12.68
C ASP A 186 -6.17 -16.29 -11.27
N ALA A 187 -5.29 -17.28 -11.14
CA ALA A 187 -4.90 -17.84 -9.86
C ALA A 187 -4.22 -16.79 -8.94
N VAL A 188 -3.39 -15.92 -9.52
CA VAL A 188 -2.75 -14.83 -8.76
C VAL A 188 -3.77 -13.77 -8.34
N LEU A 189 -4.68 -13.36 -9.23
CA LEU A 189 -5.71 -12.37 -8.91
C LEU A 189 -6.66 -12.87 -7.82
N GLU A 190 -7.03 -14.14 -7.85
CA GLU A 190 -7.80 -14.74 -6.77
C GLU A 190 -7.07 -14.67 -5.42
N THR A 191 -5.75 -14.85 -5.41
CA THR A 191 -4.97 -14.92 -4.18
C THR A 191 -4.60 -13.55 -3.65
N ILE A 192 -4.18 -12.63 -4.55
CA ILE A 192 -3.65 -11.31 -4.17
C ILE A 192 -4.71 -10.45 -3.45
N TRP A 193 -6.00 -10.65 -3.79
CA TRP A 193 -7.12 -9.96 -3.15
C TRP A 193 -7.76 -10.77 -2.02
N LYS A 194 -7.55 -12.08 -1.95
CA LYS A 194 -8.08 -12.92 -0.86
C LYS A 194 -7.45 -12.58 0.48
N THR A 195 -6.19 -12.17 0.50
CA THR A 195 -5.51 -11.74 1.73
C THR A 195 -6.27 -10.59 2.40
N ASP A 196 -6.81 -9.65 1.63
CA ASP A 196 -7.64 -8.55 2.14
C ASP A 196 -9.04 -9.04 2.56
N LYS A 197 -9.61 -9.98 1.80
CA LYS A 197 -10.95 -10.50 2.05
C LYS A 197 -10.99 -11.42 3.27
N THR A 198 -9.95 -12.25 3.46
CA THR A 198 -9.80 -13.10 4.65
C THR A 198 -9.53 -12.28 5.91
N MET A 199 -8.81 -11.17 5.81
CA MET A 199 -8.59 -10.27 6.93
C MET A 199 -9.84 -9.45 7.28
N ASN A 200 -10.67 -9.10 6.28
CA ASN A 200 -11.91 -8.35 6.49
C ASN A 200 -13.10 -9.25 6.88
N ASP A 201 -13.07 -10.55 6.52
CA ASP A 201 -14.08 -11.56 6.91
C ASP A 201 -13.71 -12.30 8.21
N MET A 202 -12.46 -12.18 8.71
CA MET A 202 -12.06 -12.72 10.00
C MET A 202 -12.34 -11.68 11.09
N LYS A 203 -13.26 -12.02 12.00
CA LYS A 203 -13.46 -11.25 13.21
C LYS A 203 -12.16 -11.22 14.02
N THR A 204 -11.74 -10.03 14.43
CA THR A 204 -10.56 -9.85 15.28
C THR A 204 -10.89 -10.21 16.72
N ASP A 205 -10.13 -11.12 17.30
CA ASP A 205 -10.20 -11.46 18.71
C ASP A 205 -9.28 -10.53 19.51
N LEU A 206 -9.83 -9.49 20.10
CA LEU A 206 -9.05 -8.50 20.86
C LEU A 206 -8.35 -9.09 22.10
N SER A 207 -8.77 -10.27 22.59
CA SER A 207 -8.08 -10.97 23.66
C SER A 207 -6.74 -11.55 23.22
N LYS A 208 -6.54 -11.73 21.92
CA LYS A 208 -5.28 -12.18 21.31
C LYS A 208 -4.42 -11.06 20.76
N ILE A 209 -4.95 -9.84 20.69
CA ILE A 209 -4.17 -8.68 20.23
C ILE A 209 -3.52 -8.02 21.44
N LEU A 210 -2.19 -7.91 21.36
CA LEU A 210 -1.34 -7.51 22.47
C LEU A 210 -0.65 -6.17 22.20
N THR A 211 -0.52 -5.38 23.27
CA THR A 211 0.42 -4.27 23.34
C THR A 211 1.59 -4.65 24.24
N VAL A 212 2.81 -4.30 23.86
CA VAL A 212 4.02 -4.67 24.60
C VAL A 212 4.80 -3.40 24.96
N ALA A 213 5.05 -3.21 26.27
CA ALA A 213 5.77 -2.02 26.73
C ALA A 213 7.18 -1.98 26.12
N GLY A 214 7.55 -0.81 25.54
CA GLY A 214 8.84 -0.63 24.87
C GLY A 214 8.87 -1.09 23.40
N HIS A 215 7.80 -1.65 22.89
CA HIS A 215 7.65 -1.99 21.47
C HIS A 215 6.57 -1.14 20.84
N HIS A 216 6.78 -0.75 19.59
CA HIS A 216 5.78 -0.04 18.81
C HIS A 216 4.89 -1.04 18.06
N GLY A 217 3.60 -0.69 17.93
CA GLY A 217 2.64 -1.47 17.19
C GLY A 217 1.97 -2.59 17.99
N LEU A 218 1.08 -3.30 17.30
CA LEU A 218 0.29 -4.39 17.83
C LEU A 218 0.91 -5.74 17.48
N PHE A 219 0.70 -6.70 18.38
CA PHE A 219 1.15 -8.07 18.22
C PHE A 219 -0.03 -9.03 18.39
N GLU A 220 -0.02 -10.12 17.67
CA GLU A 220 -0.96 -11.23 17.83
C GLU A 220 -0.30 -12.32 18.66
N TYR A 221 -1.02 -12.82 19.69
CA TYR A 221 -0.60 -13.98 20.46
C TYR A 221 -0.58 -15.22 19.57
N VAL A 222 0.54 -15.92 19.52
CA VAL A 222 0.70 -17.13 18.70
C VAL A 222 0.70 -18.38 19.55
N ALA A 223 1.51 -18.42 20.61
CA ALA A 223 1.64 -19.61 21.45
C ALA A 223 2.31 -19.29 22.80
N GLN A 224 2.10 -20.19 23.77
CA GLN A 224 2.84 -20.20 25.03
C GLN A 224 4.27 -20.69 24.80
N ALA A 225 5.26 -20.02 25.38
CA ALA A 225 6.63 -20.45 25.42
C ALA A 225 7.04 -20.87 26.83
N ARG A 226 8.19 -21.54 26.98
CA ARG A 226 8.64 -22.06 28.28
C ARG A 226 8.81 -20.98 29.36
N ASN A 227 9.23 -19.77 28.97
CA ASN A 227 9.48 -18.63 29.86
C ASN A 227 8.77 -17.36 29.38
N GLY A 228 7.57 -17.46 28.83
CA GLY A 228 6.80 -16.33 28.31
C GLY A 228 5.88 -16.70 27.17
N ILE A 229 5.71 -15.83 26.19
CA ILE A 229 4.83 -16.04 25.05
C ILE A 229 5.57 -15.78 23.73
N ILE A 230 5.08 -16.37 22.64
CA ILE A 230 5.46 -16.02 21.28
C ILE A 230 4.35 -15.14 20.73
N ALA A 231 4.71 -13.94 20.30
CA ALA A 231 3.81 -13.00 19.66
C ALA A 231 4.34 -12.63 18.26
N GLU A 232 3.43 -12.35 17.32
CA GLU A 232 3.72 -11.96 15.95
C GLU A 232 3.28 -10.51 15.72
N SER A 233 4.18 -9.64 15.25
CA SER A 233 3.83 -8.25 14.92
C SER A 233 2.80 -8.22 13.80
N LEU A 234 1.69 -7.51 13.96
CA LEU A 234 0.67 -7.36 12.91
C LEU A 234 1.25 -6.71 11.66
N ALA A 235 2.08 -5.68 11.82
CA ALA A 235 2.65 -4.92 10.71
C ALA A 235 3.76 -5.66 9.96
N THR A 236 4.66 -6.35 10.67
CA THR A 236 5.86 -6.94 10.06
C THR A 236 5.80 -8.44 9.89
N ARG A 237 4.81 -9.11 10.48
CA ARG A 237 4.66 -10.58 10.54
C ARG A 237 5.88 -11.30 11.13
N LYS A 238 6.71 -10.57 11.89
CA LYS A 238 7.85 -11.16 12.59
C LYS A 238 7.43 -11.68 13.96
N ARG A 239 7.83 -12.91 14.25
CA ARG A 239 7.64 -13.54 15.55
C ARG A 239 8.72 -13.12 16.52
N THR A 240 8.31 -12.79 17.74
CA THR A 240 9.19 -12.39 18.83
C THR A 240 8.81 -13.18 20.07
N ALA A 241 9.81 -13.72 20.77
CA ALA A 241 9.58 -14.31 22.08
C ALA A 241 9.62 -13.19 23.14
N LEU A 242 8.56 -13.07 23.90
CA LEU A 242 8.40 -12.13 25.01
C LEU A 242 8.52 -12.91 26.31
N ASP A 243 9.38 -12.46 27.21
CA ASP A 243 9.57 -13.13 28.50
C ASP A 243 8.42 -12.82 29.48
N ALA A 244 8.34 -13.58 30.58
CA ALA A 244 7.28 -13.43 31.58
C ALA A 244 7.33 -12.08 32.33
N HIS A 245 8.42 -11.32 32.23
CA HIS A 245 8.56 -9.98 32.84
C HIS A 245 8.16 -8.85 31.88
N SER A 246 7.92 -9.17 30.61
CA SER A 246 7.42 -8.20 29.66
C SER A 246 6.04 -7.72 30.07
N ARG A 247 5.84 -6.41 30.16
CA ARG A 247 4.52 -5.84 30.41
C ARG A 247 3.69 -5.93 29.13
N VAL A 248 2.85 -6.95 29.07
CA VAL A 248 1.94 -7.24 27.96
C VAL A 248 0.52 -7.00 28.42
N ASN A 249 -0.26 -6.25 27.67
CA ASN A 249 -1.70 -6.09 27.89
C ASN A 249 -2.44 -6.53 26.63
N THR A 250 -3.58 -7.20 26.77
CA THR A 250 -4.48 -7.47 25.66
C THR A 250 -5.31 -6.22 25.35
N LEU A 251 -5.74 -6.03 24.10
CA LEU A 251 -6.63 -4.91 23.79
C LEU A 251 -8.01 -5.08 24.41
N ALA A 252 -8.44 -6.33 24.70
CA ALA A 252 -9.70 -6.62 25.38
C ALA A 252 -9.73 -6.09 26.82
N ASP A 253 -8.57 -6.07 27.51
CA ASP A 253 -8.47 -5.63 28.91
C ASP A 253 -8.35 -4.11 29.06
N ILE A 254 -8.12 -3.38 27.97
CA ILE A 254 -7.96 -1.93 28.02
C ILE A 254 -9.31 -1.24 27.91
N SER A 255 -9.53 -0.26 28.82
CA SER A 255 -10.69 0.61 28.81
C SER A 255 -10.26 2.08 28.84
N ILE A 256 -11.14 2.98 28.43
CA ILE A 256 -11.02 4.41 28.68
C ILE A 256 -12.03 4.83 29.75
N PHE A 257 -11.76 5.94 30.41
CA PHE A 257 -12.68 6.49 31.41
C PHE A 257 -13.71 7.41 30.75
N THR A 258 -14.97 7.26 31.13
CA THR A 258 -16.09 8.13 30.76
C THR A 258 -16.76 8.66 32.02
N SER A 259 -17.70 9.58 31.86
CA SER A 259 -18.52 10.09 32.99
C SER A 259 -19.42 9.01 33.62
N GLU A 260 -19.74 7.97 32.88
CA GLU A 260 -20.61 6.86 33.33
C GLU A 260 -19.82 5.63 33.82
N GLY A 261 -18.49 5.63 33.68
CA GLY A 261 -17.64 4.51 34.09
C GLY A 261 -16.51 4.20 33.12
N GLU A 262 -16.21 2.94 32.91
CA GLU A 262 -15.18 2.48 31.98
C GLU A 262 -15.82 1.99 30.68
N LEU A 263 -15.29 2.44 29.53
CA LEU A 263 -15.68 2.02 28.19
C LEU A 263 -14.57 1.15 27.60
N LYS A 264 -14.89 -0.06 27.18
CA LYS A 264 -13.94 -0.99 26.57
C LYS A 264 -13.42 -0.48 25.23
N LEU A 265 -12.14 -0.75 24.90
CA LEU A 265 -11.56 -0.36 23.62
C LEU A 265 -12.32 -0.87 22.40
N LYS A 266 -12.96 -2.05 22.49
CA LYS A 266 -13.86 -2.58 21.45
C LYS A 266 -14.93 -1.56 21.07
N GLU A 267 -15.61 -1.01 22.05
CA GLU A 267 -16.69 -0.03 21.85
C GLU A 267 -16.15 1.30 21.33
N VAL A 268 -14.97 1.72 21.83
CA VAL A 268 -14.28 2.92 21.33
C VAL A 268 -13.92 2.78 19.84
N PHE A 269 -13.40 1.63 19.42
CA PHE A 269 -13.08 1.39 18.02
C PHE A 269 -14.32 1.35 17.11
N LEU A 270 -15.42 0.80 17.59
CA LEU A 270 -16.69 0.80 16.85
C LEU A 270 -17.26 2.22 16.74
N ALA A 271 -17.21 3.00 17.80
CA ALA A 271 -17.63 4.40 17.81
C ALA A 271 -16.75 5.27 16.87
N LEU A 272 -15.43 5.05 16.85
CA LEU A 272 -14.52 5.70 15.91
C LEU A 272 -14.83 5.32 14.46
N LYS A 273 -15.12 4.03 14.19
CA LYS A 273 -15.52 3.55 12.86
C LYS A 273 -16.79 4.25 12.37
N GLU A 274 -17.79 4.39 13.24
CA GLU A 274 -19.05 5.07 12.93
C GLU A 274 -18.84 6.58 12.71
N ALA A 275 -18.06 7.24 13.57
CA ALA A 275 -17.79 8.68 13.46
C ALA A 275 -16.97 9.04 12.21
N LEU A 276 -16.07 8.16 11.77
CA LEU A 276 -15.23 8.36 10.58
C LEU A 276 -15.98 7.99 9.28
N GLY A 277 -16.89 7.02 9.30
CA GLY A 277 -17.52 6.50 8.08
C GLY A 277 -16.46 6.06 7.06
N ASP A 278 -16.51 6.65 5.85
CA ASP A 278 -15.53 6.40 4.78
C ASP A 278 -14.29 7.32 4.84
N ALA A 279 -14.22 8.23 5.82
CA ALA A 279 -13.10 9.15 5.94
C ALA A 279 -11.85 8.44 6.49
N ALA A 280 -10.68 8.85 6.01
CA ALA A 280 -9.42 8.36 6.53
C ALA A 280 -9.22 8.81 7.99
N ALA A 281 -8.85 7.89 8.87
CA ALA A 281 -8.56 8.21 10.25
C ALA A 281 -7.31 9.12 10.36
N PRO A 282 -7.32 10.09 11.31
CA PRO A 282 -6.13 10.87 11.59
C PRO A 282 -4.99 9.97 12.08
N THR A 283 -3.77 10.50 12.12
CA THR A 283 -2.60 9.81 12.66
C THR A 283 -2.22 10.41 14.01
N SER A 284 -1.36 9.72 14.77
CA SER A 284 -0.78 10.27 16.01
C SER A 284 0.02 11.58 15.82
N LYS A 285 0.37 11.91 14.56
CA LYS A 285 1.03 13.18 14.19
C LYS A 285 0.05 14.32 13.89
N SER A 286 -1.25 14.04 13.83
CA SER A 286 -2.29 15.05 13.62
C SER A 286 -2.34 16.05 14.78
N ALA A 287 -2.87 17.23 14.52
CA ALA A 287 -3.01 18.27 15.54
C ALA A 287 -3.86 17.77 16.73
N PRO A 288 -3.49 18.11 17.98
CA PRO A 288 -4.22 17.70 19.18
C PRO A 288 -5.72 18.02 19.12
N GLU A 289 -6.06 19.16 18.55
CA GLU A 289 -7.43 19.65 18.41
C GLU A 289 -8.26 18.74 17.49
N ALA A 290 -7.66 18.22 16.41
CA ALA A 290 -8.33 17.30 15.50
C ALA A 290 -8.62 15.94 16.16
N LEU A 291 -7.69 15.46 17.00
CA LEU A 291 -7.91 14.22 17.77
C LEU A 291 -9.00 14.42 18.82
N LYS A 292 -8.96 15.52 19.59
CA LYS A 292 -10.01 15.85 20.57
C LYS A 292 -11.39 15.98 19.91
N ALA A 293 -11.49 16.65 18.77
CA ALA A 293 -12.74 16.78 18.03
C ALA A 293 -13.31 15.42 17.59
N LEU A 294 -12.45 14.52 17.09
CA LEU A 294 -12.86 13.18 16.71
C LEU A 294 -13.35 12.36 17.91
N PHE A 295 -12.61 12.38 19.03
CA PHE A 295 -13.01 11.63 20.22
C PHE A 295 -14.25 12.21 20.87
N ALA A 296 -14.45 13.54 20.87
CA ALA A 296 -15.68 14.18 21.34
C ALA A 296 -16.89 13.82 20.47
N GLN A 297 -16.68 13.55 19.18
CA GLN A 297 -17.73 13.07 18.28
C GLN A 297 -18.02 11.58 18.50
N ALA A 298 -17.00 10.74 18.64
CA ALA A 298 -17.14 9.28 18.76
C ALA A 298 -17.58 8.84 20.16
N VAL A 299 -17.03 9.46 21.20
CA VAL A 299 -17.29 9.15 22.62
C VAL A 299 -17.53 10.47 23.36
N PRO A 300 -18.72 11.07 23.26
CA PRO A 300 -19.00 12.43 23.79
C PRO A 300 -18.83 12.57 25.30
N ASP A 301 -18.91 11.48 26.05
CA ASP A 301 -18.84 11.39 27.49
C ASP A 301 -17.47 10.97 28.03
N TYR A 302 -16.42 10.96 27.22
CA TYR A 302 -15.07 10.63 27.70
C TYR A 302 -14.60 11.63 28.78
N ASP A 303 -13.91 11.13 29.80
CA ASP A 303 -13.38 11.92 30.90
C ASP A 303 -12.13 12.67 30.46
N GLU A 304 -12.25 14.00 30.26
CA GLU A 304 -11.14 14.87 29.79
C GLU A 304 -9.97 14.94 30.79
N ASP A 305 -10.23 14.73 32.08
CA ASP A 305 -9.21 14.77 33.14
C ASP A 305 -8.39 13.49 33.25
N ARG A 306 -8.87 12.38 32.67
CA ARG A 306 -8.25 11.06 32.76
C ARG A 306 -7.86 10.48 31.39
N PHE A 307 -8.44 10.98 30.30
CA PHE A 307 -8.15 10.53 28.93
C PHE A 307 -7.48 11.63 28.11
N TYR A 308 -6.14 11.70 28.22
CA TYR A 308 -5.30 12.74 27.61
C TYR A 308 -5.03 12.51 26.11
N VAL A 309 -4.58 13.57 25.43
CA VAL A 309 -4.15 13.50 24.02
C VAL A 309 -3.11 12.41 23.74
N SER A 310 -2.24 12.11 24.71
CA SER A 310 -1.28 10.99 24.59
C SER A 310 -1.95 9.62 24.51
N HIS A 311 -3.09 9.45 25.20
CA HIS A 311 -3.90 8.24 25.12
C HIS A 311 -4.65 8.19 23.77
N MET A 312 -5.24 9.30 23.36
CA MET A 312 -5.91 9.42 22.06
C MET A 312 -4.98 9.03 20.90
N LYS A 313 -3.72 9.50 20.93
CA LYS A 313 -2.69 9.12 19.95
C LYS A 313 -2.45 7.63 19.89
N LYS A 314 -2.36 6.96 21.04
CA LYS A 314 -2.18 5.50 21.09
C LYS A 314 -3.38 4.76 20.54
N VAL A 315 -4.59 5.16 20.96
CA VAL A 315 -5.84 4.52 20.48
C VAL A 315 -5.98 4.68 18.97
N ILE A 316 -5.65 5.86 18.41
CA ILE A 316 -5.74 6.08 16.98
C ILE A 316 -4.67 5.30 16.19
N ASP A 317 -3.45 5.14 16.74
CA ASP A 317 -2.42 4.30 16.13
C ASP A 317 -2.88 2.83 16.11
N TRP A 318 -3.45 2.32 17.21
CA TRP A 318 -4.00 0.97 17.28
C TRP A 318 -5.19 0.78 16.33
N TYR A 319 -6.09 1.77 16.25
CA TYR A 319 -7.19 1.76 15.29
C TYR A 319 -6.67 1.63 13.86
N ASN A 320 -5.70 2.47 13.46
CA ASN A 320 -5.11 2.44 12.13
C ASN A 320 -4.41 1.09 11.84
N GLU A 321 -3.71 0.51 12.81
CA GLU A 321 -3.08 -0.80 12.65
C GLU A 321 -4.13 -1.92 12.48
N LEU A 322 -5.23 -1.90 13.25
CA LEU A 322 -6.31 -2.86 13.09
C LEU A 322 -6.99 -2.73 11.73
N VAL A 323 -7.26 -1.51 11.25
CA VAL A 323 -7.79 -1.26 9.90
C VAL A 323 -6.85 -1.79 8.82
N GLN A 324 -5.54 -1.60 9.01
CA GLN A 324 -4.55 -1.94 7.98
C GLN A 324 -4.16 -3.43 7.98
N TYR A 325 -4.09 -4.09 9.14
CA TYR A 325 -3.49 -5.42 9.30
C TYR A 325 -4.40 -6.47 9.91
N ALA A 326 -5.61 -6.10 10.36
CA ALA A 326 -6.62 -6.98 10.95
C ALA A 326 -8.03 -6.59 10.48
N SER A 327 -9.03 -6.61 11.34
CA SER A 327 -10.39 -6.18 11.06
C SER A 327 -10.97 -5.41 12.25
N LEU A 328 -11.90 -4.47 11.98
CA LEU A 328 -12.73 -3.83 13.00
C LEU A 328 -14.05 -4.57 13.23
N ASP A 329 -14.20 -5.79 12.71
CA ASP A 329 -15.24 -6.71 13.09
C ASP A 329 -14.70 -7.63 14.19
N PHE A 330 -15.25 -7.53 15.39
CA PHE A 330 -14.71 -8.18 16.57
C PHE A 330 -15.49 -9.46 16.92
N VAL A 331 -14.77 -10.43 17.49
CA VAL A 331 -15.41 -11.60 18.09
C VAL A 331 -16.29 -11.14 19.27
N GLU A 332 -17.48 -11.71 19.41
CA GLU A 332 -18.30 -11.50 20.60
C GLU A 332 -17.63 -12.21 21.78
N GLU A 333 -17.41 -11.49 22.88
CA GLU A 333 -16.96 -12.11 24.14
C GLU A 333 -18.13 -12.94 24.66
N GLU A 334 -17.93 -14.26 24.85
CA GLU A 334 -18.84 -15.06 25.65
C GLU A 334 -18.72 -14.54 27.09
N GLU A 335 -19.77 -13.93 27.64
CA GLU A 335 -19.84 -13.64 29.06
C GLU A 335 -19.64 -14.97 29.84
N PRO A 336 -18.72 -15.01 30.81
CA PRO A 336 -18.58 -16.19 31.63
C PRO A 336 -19.97 -16.48 32.27
N ALA A 337 -20.53 -17.63 31.95
CA ALA A 337 -21.77 -18.10 32.55
C ALA A 337 -21.66 -17.96 34.05
N GLY A 338 -22.51 -17.09 34.64
CA GLY A 338 -22.52 -16.80 36.05
C GLY A 338 -22.50 -18.11 36.86
N GLU A 339 -21.58 -18.21 37.80
CA GLU A 339 -21.60 -19.26 38.82
C GLU A 339 -22.99 -19.21 39.46
N ALA A 340 -23.78 -20.23 39.19
CA ALA A 340 -25.01 -20.47 39.91
C ALA A 340 -24.64 -20.68 41.39
N GLU A 341 -25.01 -19.74 42.24
CA GLU A 341 -25.01 -19.93 43.69
C GLU A 341 -25.72 -21.24 43.99
N ALA A 342 -24.97 -22.23 44.44
CA ALA A 342 -25.52 -23.44 45.07
C ALA A 342 -25.87 -23.07 46.51
N ASP A 343 -27.12 -22.70 46.72
CA ASP A 343 -27.76 -22.79 48.04
C ASP A 343 -27.85 -24.25 48.50
N VAL A 344 -27.15 -24.58 49.58
CA VAL A 344 -27.61 -25.56 50.61
C VAL A 344 -27.15 -25.10 51.99
#